data_07b6a55441a6d2e0512c9379a9f7756d
#
_entry.id   07b6a55441a6d2e0512c9379a9f7756d
#
_cell.length_a   1.000
_cell.length_b   1.000
_cell.length_c   1.000
_cell.angle_alpha   90.00
_cell.angle_beta   90.00
_cell.angle_gamma   90.00
#
_symmetry.space_group_name_H-M   'P 1'
#
loop_
_entity.id
_entity.type
_entity.pdbx_description
1 polymer ?
#
loop_
_entity_poly.entity_id
_entity_poly.type
_entity_poly.pdbx_seq_one_letter_code
_entity_poly.pdbx_strand_id
1 'polypeptide(L)'
;MNISGSGQFTISNLPLLIENIDSNLSIIVIDLREESHGFINNTAISFSNLNNNANSGLSLEEVIKKENQDLSSIKLNEPLTLHNNNITITPKIVTNERTVDESNKISYLRIPVTDGNLPNDDMVDYFIKFVKNQPENTWLHFHCKAGAGRTTTFMIMYDIIKNGNDVRLHDIIGRQLLLSDITPKSFVDFYVGKRYDFLNKFYNKYKTCKPSISTSNLTNNINSINKNINLVNCSCNTSIESNDSYIKGNIIPKFLYVISDSN
;
A
#
# COMPACT_ATOMS: atom_id res chain seq x y z
N MET A 1 9.69 -7.09 -7.33
CA MET A 1 8.38 -6.40 -7.19
C MET A 1 8.57 -4.97 -7.63
N ASN A 2 7.61 -4.44 -8.36
CA ASN A 2 7.65 -3.07 -8.85
C ASN A 2 6.78 -2.21 -7.92
N ILE A 3 7.29 -1.92 -6.72
CA ILE A 3 6.60 -1.09 -5.73
C ILE A 3 7.55 -0.13 -5.03
N SER A 4 7.00 0.98 -4.58
CA SER A 4 7.65 1.93 -3.68
C SER A 4 6.63 2.54 -2.73
N GLY A 5 7.10 3.25 -1.71
CA GLY A 5 6.23 3.93 -0.77
C GLY A 5 6.84 5.22 -0.23
N SER A 6 6.00 6.18 0.12
CA SER A 6 6.43 7.45 0.73
C SER A 6 5.39 8.04 1.67
N GLY A 7 5.73 9.13 2.33
CA GLY A 7 4.76 10.11 2.81
C GLY A 7 4.18 10.94 1.67
N GLN A 8 3.33 11.90 2.01
CA GLN A 8 2.79 12.84 1.05
C GLN A 8 3.91 13.66 0.40
N PHE A 9 3.97 13.64 -0.90
CA PHE A 9 4.89 14.46 -1.69
C PHE A 9 4.33 15.87 -1.97
N THR A 10 5.19 16.79 -2.37
CA THR A 10 4.82 18.07 -2.97
C THR A 10 4.80 17.95 -4.49
N ILE A 11 4.17 18.88 -5.20
CA ILE A 11 4.15 18.86 -6.68
C ILE A 11 5.57 18.87 -7.24
N SER A 12 6.49 19.66 -6.64
CA SER A 12 7.90 19.72 -7.09
C SER A 12 8.69 18.43 -6.81
N ASN A 13 8.27 17.61 -5.86
CA ASN A 13 8.95 16.37 -5.52
C ASN A 13 8.44 15.17 -6.35
N LEU A 14 7.30 15.30 -7.04
CA LEU A 14 6.76 14.23 -7.87
C LEU A 14 7.75 13.75 -8.96
N PRO A 15 8.48 14.62 -9.68
CA PRO A 15 9.51 14.16 -10.61
C PRO A 15 10.61 13.33 -9.96
N LEU A 16 11.06 13.69 -8.75
CA LEU A 16 12.09 12.93 -8.02
C LEU A 16 11.60 11.53 -7.61
N LEU A 17 10.30 11.41 -7.34
CA LEU A 17 9.68 10.13 -7.01
C LEU A 17 9.71 9.16 -8.19
N ILE A 18 9.56 9.67 -9.42
CA ILE A 18 9.45 8.85 -10.64
C ILE A 18 10.77 8.70 -11.41
N GLU A 19 11.76 9.58 -11.20
CA GLU A 19 13.01 9.61 -11.99
C GLU A 19 13.82 8.31 -11.96
N ASN A 20 13.68 7.53 -10.88
CA ASN A 20 14.38 6.25 -10.70
C ASN A 20 13.52 5.04 -11.08
N ILE A 21 12.30 5.24 -11.56
CA ILE A 21 11.44 4.17 -12.07
C ILE A 21 11.75 3.95 -13.55
N ASP A 22 11.88 2.68 -13.97
CA ASP A 22 12.10 2.34 -15.37
C ASP A 22 10.99 2.95 -16.24
N SER A 23 11.38 3.72 -17.24
CA SER A 23 10.49 4.43 -18.16
C SER A 23 9.55 3.52 -18.98
N ASN A 24 9.83 2.22 -19.02
CA ASN A 24 8.95 1.23 -19.66
C ASN A 24 7.80 0.77 -18.77
N LEU A 25 7.79 1.18 -17.50
CA LEU A 25 6.75 0.82 -16.55
C LEU A 25 5.65 1.89 -16.51
N SER A 26 4.42 1.44 -16.49
CA SER A 26 3.27 2.31 -16.18
C SER A 26 3.23 2.57 -14.69
N ILE A 27 3.14 3.84 -14.27
CA ILE A 27 3.14 4.21 -12.86
C ILE A 27 1.71 4.46 -12.40
N ILE A 28 1.35 3.89 -11.26
CA ILE A 28 0.09 4.16 -10.56
C ILE A 28 0.42 4.60 -9.14
N VAL A 29 0.00 5.81 -8.79
CA VAL A 29 0.02 6.29 -7.40
C VAL A 29 -1.22 5.75 -6.68
N ILE A 30 -0.99 5.11 -5.53
CA ILE A 30 -2.04 4.57 -4.66
C ILE A 30 -2.08 5.40 -3.39
N ASP A 31 -3.05 6.29 -3.34
CA ASP A 31 -3.31 7.16 -2.22
C ASP A 31 -4.19 6.46 -1.18
N LEU A 32 -3.64 6.26 0.02
CA LEU A 32 -4.27 5.54 1.13
C LEU A 32 -4.96 6.47 2.14
N ARG A 33 -5.04 7.75 1.85
CA ARG A 33 -5.59 8.75 2.76
C ARG A 33 -7.11 8.79 2.67
N GLU A 34 -7.80 8.77 3.79
CA GLU A 34 -9.25 9.00 3.86
C GLU A 34 -9.55 10.50 4.02
N GLU A 35 -8.68 11.21 4.72
CA GLU A 35 -8.78 12.64 4.94
C GLU A 35 -8.71 13.45 3.64
N SER A 36 -9.53 14.50 3.51
CA SER A 36 -9.47 15.44 2.39
C SER A 36 -8.12 16.13 2.35
N HIS A 37 -7.49 16.17 1.18
CA HIS A 37 -6.17 16.78 0.97
C HIS A 37 -5.98 17.21 -0.48
N GLY A 38 -4.88 17.90 -0.74
CA GLY A 38 -4.52 18.38 -2.08
C GLY A 38 -3.37 19.37 -1.98
N PHE A 39 -3.32 20.30 -2.91
CA PHE A 39 -2.23 21.25 -3.01
C PHE A 39 -2.74 22.69 -3.13
N ILE A 40 -2.05 23.59 -2.40
CA ILE A 40 -2.11 25.03 -2.64
C ILE A 40 -0.76 25.43 -3.23
N ASN A 41 -0.76 25.93 -4.46
CA ASN A 41 0.46 26.18 -5.23
C ASN A 41 1.30 24.88 -5.32
N ASN A 42 2.46 24.84 -4.66
CA ASN A 42 3.29 23.62 -4.57
C ASN A 42 3.16 22.88 -3.23
N THR A 43 2.45 23.46 -2.25
CA THR A 43 2.40 22.96 -0.87
C THR A 43 1.29 21.93 -0.72
N ALA A 44 1.62 20.75 -0.22
CA ALA A 44 0.64 19.74 0.16
C ALA A 44 -0.12 20.18 1.42
N ILE A 45 -1.45 20.10 1.39
CA ILE A 45 -2.33 20.47 2.48
C ILE A 45 -3.26 19.33 2.88
N SER A 46 -3.81 19.40 4.08
CA SER A 46 -4.83 18.47 4.58
C SER A 46 -5.91 19.23 5.32
N PHE A 47 -7.14 18.79 5.14
CA PHE A 47 -8.27 19.20 5.99
C PHE A 47 -8.39 18.16 7.11
N SER A 48 -7.94 18.49 8.29
CA SER A 48 -7.92 17.55 9.40
C SER A 48 -8.58 18.14 10.65
N ASN A 49 -9.25 17.28 11.39
CA ASN A 49 -9.59 17.53 12.79
C ASN A 49 -8.46 17.01 13.70
N LEU A 50 -8.63 17.12 15.02
CA LEU A 50 -7.62 16.69 16.00
C LEU A 50 -7.15 15.25 15.84
N ASN A 51 -8.02 14.34 15.38
CA ASN A 51 -7.75 12.91 15.22
C ASN A 51 -7.50 12.50 13.77
N ASN A 52 -7.50 13.45 12.82
CA ASN A 52 -7.37 13.19 11.37
C ASN A 52 -8.36 12.15 10.83
N ASN A 53 -9.59 12.15 11.34
CA ASN A 53 -10.65 11.20 11.02
C ASN A 53 -11.97 11.87 10.61
N ALA A 54 -11.91 13.09 10.08
CA ALA A 54 -13.10 13.88 9.72
C ALA A 54 -13.99 13.20 8.66
N ASN A 55 -13.42 12.33 7.83
CA ASN A 55 -14.11 11.59 6.77
C ASN A 55 -14.42 10.13 7.16
N SER A 56 -14.19 9.75 8.41
CA SER A 56 -14.39 8.36 8.85
C SER A 56 -15.82 7.89 8.64
N GLY A 57 -15.96 6.74 7.99
CA GLY A 57 -17.25 6.12 7.67
C GLY A 57 -17.88 6.58 6.36
N LEU A 58 -17.23 7.50 5.62
CA LEU A 58 -17.66 7.86 4.28
C LEU A 58 -17.24 6.78 3.26
N SER A 59 -18.08 6.57 2.27
CA SER A 59 -17.73 5.77 1.08
C SER A 59 -16.64 6.46 0.27
N LEU A 60 -15.97 5.71 -0.64
CA LEU A 60 -14.97 6.28 -1.55
C LEU A 60 -15.50 7.48 -2.33
N GLU A 61 -16.73 7.39 -2.84
CA GLU A 61 -17.36 8.48 -3.60
C GLU A 61 -17.61 9.71 -2.73
N GLU A 62 -18.07 9.50 -1.50
CA GLU A 62 -18.30 10.58 -0.52
C GLU A 62 -17.00 11.25 -0.09
N VAL A 63 -15.91 10.48 0.12
CA VAL A 63 -14.58 11.01 0.39
C VAL A 63 -14.12 11.93 -0.73
N ILE A 64 -14.20 11.48 -1.99
CA ILE A 64 -13.80 12.28 -3.17
C ILE A 64 -14.66 13.54 -3.29
N LYS A 65 -15.98 13.41 -3.09
CA LYS A 65 -16.91 14.56 -3.13
C LYS A 65 -16.59 15.57 -2.03
N LYS A 66 -16.35 15.09 -0.81
CA LYS A 66 -15.99 15.93 0.33
C LYS A 66 -14.66 16.67 0.09
N GLU A 67 -13.65 15.98 -0.40
CA GLU A 67 -12.36 16.58 -0.75
C GLU A 67 -12.50 17.69 -1.79
N ASN A 68 -13.27 17.46 -2.85
CA ASN A 68 -13.52 18.50 -3.86
C ASN A 68 -14.26 19.70 -3.28
N GLN A 69 -15.21 19.51 -2.35
CA GLN A 69 -15.89 20.58 -1.65
C GLN A 69 -14.92 21.38 -0.76
N ASP A 70 -14.07 20.68 0.01
CA ASP A 70 -13.10 21.29 0.90
C ASP A 70 -12.09 22.13 0.10
N LEU A 71 -11.52 21.59 -0.97
CA LEU A 71 -10.60 22.31 -1.84
C LEU A 71 -11.26 23.53 -2.51
N SER A 72 -12.50 23.39 -2.97
CA SER A 72 -13.27 24.49 -3.58
C SER A 72 -13.63 25.60 -2.60
N SER A 73 -13.59 25.34 -1.30
CA SER A 73 -13.84 26.36 -0.26
C SER A 73 -12.68 27.34 -0.09
N ILE A 74 -11.49 26.99 -0.60
CA ILE A 74 -10.29 27.84 -0.50
C ILE A 74 -10.40 28.98 -1.51
N LYS A 75 -10.36 30.21 -0.99
CA LYS A 75 -10.45 31.41 -1.82
C LYS A 75 -9.10 31.72 -2.47
N LEU A 76 -9.10 31.89 -3.78
CA LEU A 76 -7.92 32.32 -4.51
C LEU A 76 -7.59 33.78 -4.22
N ASN A 77 -6.31 34.09 -4.18
CA ASN A 77 -5.73 35.44 -3.95
C ASN A 77 -6.03 36.05 -2.58
N GLU A 78 -6.67 35.33 -1.65
CA GLU A 78 -6.82 35.75 -0.27
C GLU A 78 -5.78 35.02 0.62
N PRO A 79 -5.05 35.71 1.52
CA PRO A 79 -4.09 35.05 2.42
C PRO A 79 -4.80 34.06 3.34
N LEU A 80 -4.24 32.84 3.44
CA LEU A 80 -4.71 31.76 4.29
C LEU A 80 -3.57 31.32 5.23
N THR A 81 -3.84 31.23 6.53
CA THR A 81 -2.87 30.71 7.50
C THR A 81 -3.10 29.23 7.75
N LEU A 82 -2.06 28.41 7.54
CA LEU A 82 -2.06 26.99 7.82
C LEU A 82 -1.79 26.76 9.31
N HIS A 83 -2.71 26.06 9.99
CA HIS A 83 -2.69 25.95 11.45
C HIS A 83 -1.46 25.26 12.04
N ASN A 84 -0.90 24.26 11.35
CA ASN A 84 0.18 23.44 11.92
C ASN A 84 1.53 24.16 12.01
N ASN A 85 1.79 25.12 11.12
CA ASN A 85 3.12 25.75 10.99
C ASN A 85 3.04 27.28 11.11
N ASN A 86 1.86 27.86 11.33
CA ASN A 86 1.60 29.32 11.28
C ASN A 86 2.13 29.98 9.98
N ILE A 87 2.20 29.19 8.90
CA ILE A 87 2.63 29.68 7.59
C ILE A 87 1.43 30.31 6.90
N THR A 88 1.57 31.55 6.48
CA THR A 88 0.57 32.22 5.64
C THR A 88 0.93 32.03 4.17
N ILE A 89 -0.03 31.51 3.41
CA ILE A 89 0.10 31.28 1.97
C ILE A 89 -1.01 32.03 1.24
N THR A 90 -0.70 32.61 0.08
CA THR A 90 -1.71 33.17 -0.80
C THR A 90 -1.98 32.17 -1.92
N PRO A 91 -3.16 31.51 -1.95
CA PRO A 91 -3.50 30.54 -2.97
C PRO A 91 -3.58 31.19 -4.35
N LYS A 92 -2.81 30.70 -5.31
CA LYS A 92 -2.90 31.04 -6.73
C LYS A 92 -3.53 29.90 -7.51
N ILE A 93 -3.23 28.66 -7.07
CA ILE A 93 -3.75 27.43 -7.63
C ILE A 93 -4.13 26.55 -6.45
N VAL A 94 -5.30 25.91 -6.54
CA VAL A 94 -5.75 24.85 -5.63
C VAL A 94 -6.12 23.64 -6.49
N THR A 95 -5.57 22.48 -6.17
CA THR A 95 -5.79 21.26 -6.97
C THR A 95 -5.77 20.01 -6.09
N ASN A 96 -6.50 18.98 -6.51
CA ASN A 96 -6.41 17.66 -5.92
C ASN A 96 -5.22 16.86 -6.49
N GLU A 97 -4.84 15.80 -5.83
CA GLU A 97 -3.70 14.98 -6.20
C GLU A 97 -3.91 14.26 -7.53
N ARG A 98 -5.10 13.69 -7.75
CA ARG A 98 -5.44 13.04 -9.02
C ARG A 98 -5.11 13.92 -10.23
N THR A 99 -5.48 15.20 -10.18
CA THR A 99 -5.24 16.15 -11.29
C THR A 99 -3.74 16.36 -11.50
N VAL A 100 -2.95 16.41 -10.43
CA VAL A 100 -1.50 16.55 -10.50
C VAL A 100 -0.87 15.31 -11.13
N ASP A 101 -1.22 14.12 -10.66
CA ASP A 101 -0.67 12.86 -11.15
C ASP A 101 -1.01 12.65 -12.63
N GLU A 102 -2.29 12.77 -13.00
CA GLU A 102 -2.74 12.57 -14.38
C GLU A 102 -2.12 13.58 -15.35
N SER A 103 -1.88 14.84 -14.93
CA SER A 103 -1.17 15.83 -15.72
C SER A 103 0.32 15.47 -15.97
N ASN A 104 0.88 14.63 -15.10
CA ASN A 104 2.24 14.06 -15.23
C ASN A 104 2.23 12.66 -15.87
N LYS A 105 1.14 12.22 -16.48
CA LYS A 105 0.96 10.89 -17.10
C LYS A 105 1.08 9.73 -16.12
N ILE A 106 0.77 9.96 -14.85
CA ILE A 106 0.73 8.97 -13.78
C ILE A 106 -0.74 8.65 -13.52
N SER A 107 -1.07 7.37 -13.43
CA SER A 107 -2.42 6.95 -13.02
C SER A 107 -2.59 7.10 -11.52
N TYR A 108 -3.79 7.43 -11.09
CA TYR A 108 -4.13 7.63 -9.68
C TYR A 108 -5.23 6.68 -9.22
N LEU A 109 -5.03 6.07 -8.04
CA LEU A 109 -6.03 5.24 -7.37
C LEU A 109 -6.16 5.67 -5.90
N ARG A 110 -7.39 5.96 -5.46
CA ARG A 110 -7.70 6.21 -4.04
C ARG A 110 -8.21 4.96 -3.36
N ILE A 111 -7.59 4.59 -2.23
CA ILE A 111 -8.08 3.54 -1.32
C ILE A 111 -8.15 4.16 0.07
N PRO A 112 -9.27 4.78 0.44
CA PRO A 112 -9.36 5.56 1.67
C PRO A 112 -9.29 4.66 2.91
N VAL A 113 -8.35 4.97 3.79
CA VAL A 113 -8.19 4.34 5.11
C VAL A 113 -8.01 5.43 6.15
N THR A 114 -8.82 5.39 7.20
CA THR A 114 -8.72 6.33 8.33
C THR A 114 -7.33 6.29 8.94
N ASP A 115 -6.77 7.45 9.25
CA ASP A 115 -5.43 7.54 9.85
C ASP A 115 -5.33 6.75 11.14
N GLY A 116 -4.21 6.03 11.31
CA GLY A 116 -3.99 5.15 12.46
C GLY A 116 -4.77 3.81 12.43
N ASN A 117 -5.73 3.63 11.52
CA ASN A 117 -6.55 2.42 11.42
C ASN A 117 -6.03 1.42 10.37
N LEU A 118 -6.70 0.27 10.33
CA LEU A 118 -6.55 -0.75 9.31
C LEU A 118 -7.63 -0.55 8.23
N PRO A 119 -7.40 -1.01 6.98
CA PRO A 119 -8.44 -0.99 5.97
C PRO A 119 -9.62 -1.88 6.39
N ASN A 120 -10.84 -1.44 6.06
CA ASN A 120 -12.03 -2.27 6.17
C ASN A 120 -12.08 -3.34 5.06
N ASP A 121 -12.99 -4.29 5.18
CA ASP A 121 -13.07 -5.43 4.27
C ASP A 121 -13.34 -4.98 2.82
N ASP A 122 -14.16 -3.94 2.58
CA ASP A 122 -14.44 -3.43 1.24
C ASP A 122 -13.19 -2.86 0.57
N MET A 123 -12.35 -2.13 1.33
CA MET A 123 -11.09 -1.59 0.82
C MET A 123 -10.05 -2.68 0.61
N VAL A 124 -10.06 -3.72 1.42
CA VAL A 124 -9.23 -4.92 1.21
C VAL A 124 -9.61 -5.62 -0.09
N ASP A 125 -10.90 -5.89 -0.29
CA ASP A 125 -11.39 -6.57 -1.50
C ASP A 125 -11.19 -5.71 -2.76
N TYR A 126 -11.37 -4.39 -2.65
CA TYR A 126 -11.07 -3.45 -3.73
C TYR A 126 -9.58 -3.48 -4.11
N PHE A 127 -8.69 -3.44 -3.12
CA PHE A 127 -7.24 -3.55 -3.34
C PHE A 127 -6.85 -4.87 -4.02
N ILE A 128 -7.39 -6.00 -3.54
CA ILE A 128 -7.08 -7.31 -4.11
C ILE A 128 -7.55 -7.40 -5.56
N LYS A 129 -8.77 -6.95 -5.84
CA LYS A 129 -9.30 -6.92 -7.21
C LYS A 129 -8.44 -6.05 -8.12
N PHE A 130 -8.00 -4.89 -7.62
CA PHE A 130 -7.08 -4.02 -8.33
C PHE A 130 -5.76 -4.72 -8.65
N VAL A 131 -5.06 -5.28 -7.64
CA VAL A 131 -3.75 -5.95 -7.81
C VAL A 131 -3.82 -7.13 -8.78
N LYS A 132 -4.90 -7.92 -8.76
CA LYS A 132 -5.09 -9.07 -9.66
C LYS A 132 -5.26 -8.67 -11.13
N ASN A 133 -5.72 -7.46 -11.40
CA ASN A 133 -5.99 -6.97 -12.75
C ASN A 133 -4.86 -6.08 -13.30
N GLN A 134 -3.77 -5.87 -12.54
CA GLN A 134 -2.67 -5.05 -13.01
C GLN A 134 -1.74 -5.82 -13.96
N PRO A 135 -1.31 -5.21 -15.07
CA PRO A 135 -0.25 -5.72 -15.92
C PRO A 135 1.07 -5.84 -15.15
N GLU A 136 1.93 -6.80 -15.56
CA GLU A 136 3.24 -7.01 -14.91
C GLU A 136 4.19 -5.82 -15.04
N ASN A 137 4.04 -5.03 -16.11
CA ASN A 137 4.83 -3.82 -16.36
C ASN A 137 4.29 -2.58 -15.64
N THR A 138 3.61 -2.77 -14.49
CA THR A 138 3.09 -1.69 -13.66
C THR A 138 3.95 -1.50 -12.42
N TRP A 139 4.30 -0.25 -12.13
CA TRP A 139 4.89 0.17 -10.85
C TRP A 139 3.81 0.78 -9.97
N LEU A 140 3.68 0.31 -8.73
CA LEU A 140 2.74 0.84 -7.77
C LEU A 140 3.49 1.67 -6.72
N HIS A 141 3.15 2.94 -6.62
CA HIS A 141 3.66 3.82 -5.58
C HIS A 141 2.60 4.04 -4.51
N PHE A 142 2.84 3.54 -3.31
CA PHE A 142 1.93 3.67 -2.17
C PHE A 142 2.29 4.88 -1.34
N HIS A 143 1.31 5.70 -0.96
CA HIS A 143 1.56 6.73 0.04
C HIS A 143 0.37 6.93 0.97
N CYS A 144 0.66 7.56 2.11
CA CYS A 144 -0.31 8.16 3.01
C CYS A 144 0.25 9.50 3.49
N LYS A 145 -0.28 10.07 4.57
CA LYS A 145 0.24 11.36 5.06
C LYS A 145 1.72 11.27 5.49
N ALA A 146 2.08 10.27 6.30
CA ALA A 146 3.42 10.11 6.89
C ALA A 146 4.27 9.00 6.27
N GLY A 147 3.76 8.22 5.31
CA GLY A 147 4.50 7.10 4.71
C GLY A 147 4.68 5.88 5.61
N ALA A 148 4.17 5.90 6.82
CA ALA A 148 4.42 4.89 7.84
C ALA A 148 3.33 3.79 7.89
N GLY A 149 2.30 3.95 8.73
CA GLY A 149 1.37 2.88 9.08
C GLY A 149 0.58 2.30 7.90
N ARG A 150 -0.22 3.13 7.21
CA ARG A 150 -1.07 2.72 6.07
C ARG A 150 -0.22 2.24 4.90
N THR A 151 0.79 3.02 4.52
CA THR A 151 1.72 2.71 3.42
C THR A 151 2.38 1.35 3.61
N THR A 152 3.04 1.12 4.74
CA THR A 152 3.73 -0.14 5.01
C THR A 152 2.76 -1.32 5.10
N THR A 153 1.55 -1.11 5.64
CA THR A 153 0.52 -2.17 5.68
C THR A 153 0.15 -2.63 4.28
N PHE A 154 -0.11 -1.71 3.35
CA PHE A 154 -0.47 -2.09 1.97
C PHE A 154 0.71 -2.65 1.17
N MET A 155 1.94 -2.19 1.41
CA MET A 155 3.14 -2.79 0.82
C MET A 155 3.33 -4.24 1.32
N ILE A 156 3.09 -4.52 2.60
CA ILE A 156 3.09 -5.89 3.15
C ILE A 156 1.97 -6.73 2.52
N MET A 157 0.76 -6.19 2.40
CA MET A 157 -0.36 -6.89 1.75
C MET A 157 -0.05 -7.24 0.29
N TYR A 158 0.53 -6.31 -0.47
CA TYR A 158 0.97 -6.56 -1.85
C TYR A 158 2.03 -7.65 -1.91
N ASP A 159 3.01 -7.60 -1.01
CA ASP A 159 4.07 -8.59 -0.91
C ASP A 159 3.52 -9.98 -0.56
N ILE A 160 2.54 -10.07 0.34
CA ILE A 160 1.83 -11.31 0.64
C ILE A 160 1.13 -11.87 -0.62
N ILE A 161 0.44 -11.03 -1.39
CA ILE A 161 -0.23 -11.48 -2.62
C ILE A 161 0.78 -12.05 -3.63
N LYS A 162 1.95 -11.43 -3.75
CA LYS A 162 2.97 -11.84 -4.73
C LYS A 162 3.87 -12.99 -4.27
N ASN A 163 4.21 -13.05 -2.99
CA ASN A 163 5.25 -13.95 -2.48
C ASN A 163 4.82 -14.80 -1.27
N GLY A 164 3.60 -14.66 -0.77
CA GLY A 164 3.16 -15.36 0.45
C GLY A 164 3.14 -16.88 0.36
N ASN A 165 3.25 -17.45 -0.86
CA ASN A 165 3.38 -18.90 -1.05
C ASN A 165 4.80 -19.43 -0.78
N ASP A 166 5.80 -18.58 -0.94
CA ASP A 166 7.21 -18.97 -0.90
C ASP A 166 7.96 -18.30 0.26
N VAL A 167 7.38 -17.27 0.87
CA VAL A 167 8.01 -16.46 1.91
C VAL A 167 7.11 -16.38 3.13
N ARG A 168 7.67 -16.63 4.32
CA ARG A 168 6.94 -16.56 5.58
C ARG A 168 6.48 -15.13 5.89
N LEU A 169 5.35 -14.98 6.54
CA LEU A 169 4.81 -13.67 6.93
C LEU A 169 5.84 -12.82 7.70
N HIS A 170 6.54 -13.43 8.66
CA HIS A 170 7.54 -12.73 9.45
C HIS A 170 8.66 -12.10 8.60
N ASP A 171 9.11 -12.81 7.57
CA ASP A 171 10.17 -12.35 6.68
C ASP A 171 9.65 -11.26 5.71
N ILE A 172 8.37 -11.38 5.28
CA ILE A 172 7.69 -10.34 4.50
C ILE A 172 7.60 -9.05 5.32
N ILE A 173 7.09 -9.13 6.55
CA ILE A 173 6.98 -7.98 7.45
C ILE A 173 8.38 -7.37 7.67
N GLY A 174 9.37 -8.20 8.02
CA GLY A 174 10.73 -7.74 8.33
C GLY A 174 11.35 -6.97 7.18
N ARG A 175 11.28 -7.48 5.94
CA ARG A 175 11.87 -6.79 4.79
C ARG A 175 11.16 -5.48 4.46
N GLN A 176 9.84 -5.40 4.61
CA GLN A 176 9.10 -4.16 4.37
C GLN A 176 9.38 -3.11 5.45
N LEU A 177 9.57 -3.52 6.71
CA LEU A 177 9.96 -2.62 7.79
C LEU A 177 11.39 -2.11 7.64
N LEU A 178 12.33 -2.96 7.21
CA LEU A 178 13.72 -2.55 6.94
C LEU A 178 13.84 -1.54 5.80
N LEU A 179 12.88 -1.55 4.90
CA LEU A 179 12.80 -0.62 3.77
C LEU A 179 12.00 0.65 4.10
N SER A 180 11.22 0.62 5.17
CA SER A 180 10.44 1.78 5.61
C SER A 180 11.27 2.72 6.47
N ASP A 181 10.91 4.00 6.48
CA ASP A 181 11.51 5.00 7.40
C ASP A 181 10.81 5.00 8.78
N ILE A 182 10.20 3.88 9.16
CA ILE A 182 9.53 3.71 10.44
C ILE A 182 10.58 3.50 11.53
N THR A 183 10.41 4.18 12.66
CA THR A 183 11.33 3.98 13.80
C THR A 183 11.22 2.56 14.36
N PRO A 184 12.31 1.95 14.87
CA PRO A 184 12.27 0.60 15.45
C PRO A 184 11.23 0.42 16.56
N LYS A 185 10.90 1.48 17.31
CA LYS A 185 9.83 1.47 18.32
C LYS A 185 8.47 1.14 17.72
N SER A 186 8.19 1.63 16.52
CA SER A 186 6.92 1.40 15.82
C SER A 186 6.89 0.06 15.09
N PHE A 187 8.00 -0.67 14.98
CA PHE A 187 8.01 -2.04 14.42
C PHE A 187 7.13 -2.99 15.21
N VAL A 188 7.03 -2.79 16.53
CA VAL A 188 6.23 -3.65 17.41
C VAL A 188 4.78 -3.79 16.92
N ASP A 189 4.17 -2.71 16.40
CA ASP A 189 2.79 -2.73 15.91
C ASP A 189 2.55 -3.66 14.72
N PHE A 190 3.63 -4.06 14.02
CA PHE A 190 3.59 -4.98 12.90
C PHE A 190 3.82 -6.44 13.29
N TYR A 191 4.29 -6.70 14.52
CA TYR A 191 4.55 -8.05 15.03
C TYR A 191 3.62 -8.47 16.16
N VAL A 192 2.88 -7.53 16.76
CA VAL A 192 1.91 -7.81 17.84
C VAL A 192 0.67 -6.91 17.70
N GLY A 193 -0.45 -7.36 18.26
CA GLY A 193 -1.69 -6.62 18.32
C GLY A 193 -2.48 -6.60 17.00
N LYS A 194 -3.43 -5.67 16.90
CA LYS A 194 -4.45 -5.67 15.85
C LYS A 194 -3.89 -5.68 14.42
N ARG A 195 -2.76 -5.00 14.18
CA ARG A 195 -2.15 -4.93 12.84
C ARG A 195 -1.51 -6.27 12.45
N TYR A 196 -0.78 -6.90 13.37
CA TYR A 196 -0.25 -8.24 13.14
C TYR A 196 -1.38 -9.26 12.92
N ASP A 197 -2.42 -9.24 13.76
CA ASP A 197 -3.56 -10.15 13.62
C ASP A 197 -4.25 -10.01 12.26
N PHE A 198 -4.42 -8.77 11.80
CA PHE A 198 -4.94 -8.47 10.46
C PHE A 198 -4.03 -9.04 9.36
N LEU A 199 -2.73 -8.75 9.41
CA LEU A 199 -1.76 -9.23 8.41
C LEU A 199 -1.66 -10.76 8.42
N ASN A 200 -1.71 -11.39 9.57
CA ASN A 200 -1.69 -12.86 9.69
C ASN A 200 -2.97 -13.49 9.13
N LYS A 201 -4.14 -12.92 9.41
CA LYS A 201 -5.41 -13.35 8.79
C LYS A 201 -5.36 -13.18 7.27
N PHE A 202 -4.86 -12.05 6.79
CA PHE A 202 -4.69 -11.76 5.37
C PHE A 202 -3.72 -12.77 4.71
N TYR A 203 -2.55 -13.01 5.30
CA TYR A 203 -1.57 -13.99 4.83
C TYR A 203 -2.18 -15.39 4.71
N ASN A 204 -2.88 -15.87 5.75
CA ASN A 204 -3.50 -17.20 5.73
C ASN A 204 -4.63 -17.32 4.70
N LYS A 205 -5.33 -16.23 4.37
CA LYS A 205 -6.38 -16.20 3.34
C LYS A 205 -5.79 -16.21 1.92
N TYR A 206 -4.65 -15.56 1.69
CA TYR A 206 -4.11 -15.33 0.33
C TYR A 206 -2.89 -16.15 -0.03
N LYS A 207 -2.22 -16.79 0.93
CA LYS A 207 -1.28 -17.84 0.57
C LYS A 207 -2.06 -19.00 -0.03
N THR A 208 -1.82 -19.35 -1.27
CA THR A 208 -2.39 -20.56 -1.86
C THR A 208 -1.62 -21.77 -1.34
N CYS A 209 -2.32 -22.77 -0.78
CA CYS A 209 -1.67 -24.04 -0.47
C CYS A 209 -1.13 -24.64 -1.76
N LYS A 210 0.19 -24.77 -1.91
CA LYS A 210 0.76 -25.64 -2.96
C LYS A 210 0.27 -27.05 -2.68
N PRO A 211 -0.33 -27.76 -3.65
CA PRO A 211 -0.65 -29.17 -3.43
C PRO A 211 0.66 -29.88 -3.07
N SER A 212 0.69 -30.53 -1.91
CA SER A 212 1.80 -31.39 -1.52
C SER A 212 1.89 -32.50 -2.57
N ILE A 213 2.90 -32.44 -3.42
CA ILE A 213 3.23 -33.58 -4.29
C ILE A 213 3.77 -34.65 -3.36
N SER A 214 2.90 -35.55 -2.96
CA SER A 214 3.32 -36.79 -2.29
C SER A 214 4.13 -37.58 -3.29
N THR A 215 5.42 -37.67 -3.11
CA THR A 215 6.37 -38.49 -3.89
C THR A 215 6.23 -39.98 -3.59
N SER A 216 5.06 -40.48 -3.24
CA SER A 216 4.78 -41.90 -3.15
C SER A 216 3.85 -42.30 -4.28
N ASN A 217 4.43 -42.95 -5.29
CA ASN A 217 3.85 -43.67 -6.41
C ASN A 217 4.09 -43.10 -7.81
N LEU A 218 5.37 -43.01 -8.18
CA LEU A 218 5.80 -43.08 -9.56
C LEU A 218 6.04 -44.55 -9.91
N THR A 219 4.98 -45.37 -9.97
CA THR A 219 4.96 -46.60 -10.76
C THR A 219 3.51 -46.95 -11.11
N ASN A 220 3.27 -46.99 -12.43
CA ASN A 220 2.14 -47.59 -13.10
C ASN A 220 0.79 -46.86 -13.12
N ASN A 221 0.54 -46.12 -14.15
CA ASN A 221 -0.45 -46.37 -15.19
C ASN A 221 -0.87 -45.09 -15.89
N ILE A 222 -0.37 -44.94 -17.08
CA ILE A 222 -0.98 -44.13 -18.13
C ILE A 222 -2.25 -44.88 -18.57
N ASN A 223 -3.42 -44.48 -18.07
CA ASN A 223 -4.71 -44.60 -18.74
C ASN A 223 -5.83 -44.24 -17.74
N SER A 224 -6.34 -43.06 -17.86
CA SER A 224 -7.73 -42.64 -17.65
C SER A 224 -7.81 -41.17 -17.23
N ILE A 225 -7.83 -40.32 -18.21
CA ILE A 225 -8.37 -38.98 -18.08
C ILE A 225 -9.88 -39.14 -17.99
N ASN A 226 -10.47 -38.90 -16.82
CA ASN A 226 -11.78 -38.26 -16.69
C ASN A 226 -12.29 -38.23 -15.25
N LYS A 227 -12.72 -37.01 -14.83
CA LYS A 227 -13.71 -36.69 -13.79
C LYS A 227 -13.35 -36.95 -12.33
N ASN A 228 -13.07 -35.87 -11.62
CA ASN A 228 -13.77 -35.35 -10.46
C ASN A 228 -12.83 -34.46 -9.64
N ILE A 229 -13.06 -33.15 -9.73
CA ILE A 229 -12.46 -32.18 -8.79
C ILE A 229 -13.27 -32.29 -7.49
N ASN A 230 -12.76 -33.07 -6.55
CA ASN A 230 -13.24 -33.03 -5.17
C ASN A 230 -12.43 -31.98 -4.40
N LEU A 231 -13.15 -31.03 -3.83
CA LEU A 231 -12.64 -30.06 -2.86
C LEU A 231 -11.98 -30.80 -1.69
N VAL A 232 -10.66 -30.74 -1.58
CA VAL A 232 -9.91 -31.26 -0.45
C VAL A 232 -9.82 -30.17 0.61
N ASN A 233 -10.43 -30.41 1.75
CA ASN A 233 -10.28 -29.60 2.96
C ASN A 233 -8.83 -29.67 3.44
N CYS A 234 -8.07 -28.57 3.35
CA CYS A 234 -6.74 -28.44 3.94
C CYS A 234 -6.86 -28.14 5.44
N SER A 235 -6.62 -29.13 6.29
CA SER A 235 -6.34 -28.93 7.72
C SER A 235 -4.84 -28.64 7.89
N CYS A 236 -4.49 -27.43 8.33
CA CYS A 236 -3.11 -27.09 8.66
C CYS A 236 -2.79 -27.58 10.08
N ASN A 237 -2.07 -28.69 10.21
CA ASN A 237 -1.41 -29.07 11.46
C ASN A 237 -0.06 -28.34 11.55
N THR A 238 0.06 -27.49 12.54
CA THR A 238 1.31 -26.83 12.93
C THR A 238 2.15 -27.79 13.75
N SER A 239 3.18 -28.39 13.16
CA SER A 239 4.33 -28.93 13.90
C SER A 239 5.57 -28.08 13.55
N ILE A 240 6.14 -27.50 14.59
CA ILE A 240 7.38 -26.71 14.55
C ILE A 240 8.54 -27.70 14.44
N GLU A 241 9.21 -27.76 13.31
CA GLU A 241 10.56 -28.28 13.21
C GLU A 241 11.49 -27.21 12.65
N SER A 242 12.45 -26.85 13.50
CA SER A 242 13.57 -25.97 13.18
C SER A 242 14.58 -26.74 12.30
N ASN A 243 14.80 -26.32 11.06
CA ASN A 243 16.01 -26.63 10.34
C ASN A 243 16.48 -25.40 9.58
N ASP A 244 17.57 -24.82 10.09
CA ASP A 244 18.37 -23.81 9.43
C ASP A 244 19.03 -24.39 8.17
N SER A 245 18.67 -23.87 7.01
CA SER A 245 19.53 -23.90 5.85
C SER A 245 19.39 -22.60 5.08
N TYR A 246 20.40 -21.75 5.21
CA TYR A 246 20.58 -20.53 4.44
C TYR A 246 20.75 -20.86 2.96
N ILE A 247 19.81 -20.43 2.13
CA ILE A 247 20.02 -20.34 0.69
C ILE A 247 20.44 -18.90 0.40
N LYS A 248 21.74 -18.72 0.08
CA LYS A 248 22.24 -17.49 -0.52
C LYS A 248 21.70 -17.37 -1.94
N GLY A 249 20.67 -16.58 -2.13
CA GLY A 249 20.22 -16.11 -3.44
C GLY A 249 20.35 -14.59 -3.46
N ASN A 250 21.35 -14.06 -4.18
CA ASN A 250 21.47 -12.63 -4.44
C ASN A 250 20.31 -12.17 -5.36
N ILE A 251 19.21 -11.77 -4.77
CA ILE A 251 18.23 -10.92 -5.44
C ILE A 251 18.15 -9.67 -4.57
N ILE A 252 18.89 -8.63 -4.97
CA ILE A 252 18.72 -7.29 -4.41
C ILE A 252 17.51 -6.69 -5.14
N PRO A 253 16.35 -6.56 -4.48
CA PRO A 253 15.27 -5.78 -5.05
C PRO A 253 15.70 -4.32 -5.01
N LYS A 254 15.68 -3.62 -6.15
CA LYS A 254 15.85 -2.17 -6.17
C LYS A 254 14.60 -1.54 -5.58
N PHE A 255 14.69 -1.08 -4.33
CA PHE A 255 13.63 -0.31 -3.67
C PHE A 255 14.11 1.13 -3.55
N LEU A 256 13.25 2.04 -3.97
CA LEU A 256 13.47 3.47 -3.79
C LEU A 256 12.51 3.97 -2.72
N TYR A 257 13.07 4.51 -1.64
CA TYR A 257 12.34 5.37 -0.71
C TYR A 257 12.72 6.82 -1.00
N VAL A 258 11.72 7.65 -1.26
CA VAL A 258 11.90 9.09 -1.29
C VAL A 258 11.52 9.62 0.08
N ILE A 259 12.50 10.12 0.80
CA ILE A 259 12.29 10.82 2.08
C ILE A 259 11.75 12.19 1.73
N SER A 260 10.54 12.51 2.17
CA SER A 260 10.12 13.90 2.24
C SER A 260 10.78 14.50 3.47
N ASP A 261 11.67 15.48 3.31
CA ASP A 261 12.20 16.26 4.42
C ASP A 261 11.03 16.86 5.19
N SER A 262 10.71 16.25 6.32
CA SER A 262 9.86 16.84 7.35
C SER A 262 10.78 17.63 8.27
N ASN A 263 10.98 18.92 7.96
CA ASN A 263 11.36 19.91 8.94
C ASN A 263 10.13 20.43 9.66
#